data_22fccf00596ac51c5078961a88d1902c
#
_entry.id   22fccf00596ac51c5078961a88d1902c
#
_cell.length_a   1.000
_cell.length_b   1.000
_cell.length_c   1.000
_cell.angle_alpha   90.00
_cell.angle_beta   90.00
_cell.angle_gamma   90.00
#
_symmetry.space_group_name_H-M   'P 1'
#
loop_
_entity.id
_entity.type
_entity.pdbx_description
1 polymer ?
#
loop_
_entity_poly.entity_id
_entity_poly.type
_entity_poly.pdbx_seq_one_letter_code
_entity_poly.pdbx_strand_id
1 'polypeptide(L)'
;MPIAQDQLATLRSFGYTEVESRFLYLVATHSGYFTVRQFLDFANAKSGKRNAHLIAKLFSQGHATAQRYRRRSCVYHLHSRALYDAIGKGELRNRRNHEIRHITARLLALDYILAHSENEYFETARAKWRYLVETLKVPDDIFLPEADGTEWIALPDRFPMGVSRASARSAPAVIFTYVDSEHFGLGPFIRHLRMNRRLYAALPYFEFVYVSTASREQEEAAEIFALLIQGRGLEDLLRYFDLKTKWDNRQYGLLSEDEVIFLSEGRKRYTGEIFAALYYLWKRNQLPKDLRAEGFCNSNCAFKLMTVCGHDAVFGTEIKRWGDGWKVRGSSRANSPPRSPRLEQQVLPTKANA
;
A
#
# COMPACT_ATOMS: atom_id res chain seq x y z
N MET A 1 -5.07 18.58 -3.60
CA MET A 1 -4.95 18.60 -2.13
C MET A 1 -4.60 20.01 -1.67
N PRO A 2 -5.41 20.68 -0.83
CA PRO A 2 -5.08 21.99 -0.30
C PRO A 2 -3.98 21.82 0.76
N ILE A 3 -2.78 22.26 0.41
CA ILE A 3 -1.67 22.38 1.37
C ILE A 3 -1.74 23.80 1.94
N ALA A 4 -1.62 23.93 3.25
CA ALA A 4 -1.65 25.25 3.88
C ALA A 4 -0.47 26.11 3.41
N GLN A 5 -0.73 27.38 3.14
CA GLN A 5 0.24 28.28 2.50
C GLN A 5 1.46 28.55 3.41
N ASP A 6 1.26 28.55 4.72
CA ASP A 6 2.33 28.69 5.72
C ASP A 6 3.33 27.52 5.64
N GLN A 7 2.84 26.30 5.48
CA GLN A 7 3.68 25.10 5.32
C GLN A 7 4.53 25.16 4.03
N LEU A 8 3.92 25.62 2.93
CA LEU A 8 4.65 25.83 1.68
C LEU A 8 5.66 26.97 1.80
N ALA A 9 5.29 28.06 2.46
CA ALA A 9 6.20 29.19 2.71
C ALA A 9 7.41 28.76 3.53
N THR A 10 7.20 27.93 4.53
CA THR A 10 8.29 27.38 5.34
C THR A 10 9.24 26.50 4.53
N LEU A 11 8.73 25.62 3.66
CA LEU A 11 9.61 24.84 2.77
C LEU A 11 10.35 25.74 1.78
N ARG A 12 9.71 26.81 1.29
CA ARG A 12 10.39 27.79 0.43
C ARG A 12 11.52 28.54 1.14
N SER A 13 11.41 28.78 2.44
CA SER A 13 12.49 29.41 3.22
C SER A 13 13.78 28.56 3.28
N PHE A 14 13.68 27.24 3.07
CA PHE A 14 14.83 26.37 2.84
C PHE A 14 15.40 26.44 1.42
N GLY A 15 14.89 27.31 0.56
CA GLY A 15 15.35 27.47 -0.82
C GLY A 15 14.72 26.52 -1.83
N TYR A 16 13.63 25.83 -1.47
CA TYR A 16 12.85 25.01 -2.41
C TYR A 16 11.91 25.88 -3.24
N THR A 17 11.74 25.56 -4.52
CA THR A 17 10.73 26.19 -5.37
C THR A 17 9.32 25.78 -4.94
N GLU A 18 8.28 26.46 -5.45
CA GLU A 18 6.89 26.12 -5.17
C GLU A 18 6.57 24.64 -5.50
N VAL A 19 7.00 24.18 -6.69
CA VAL A 19 6.78 22.79 -7.13
C VAL A 19 7.55 21.79 -6.24
N GLU A 20 8.79 22.10 -5.90
CA GLU A 20 9.59 21.28 -4.99
C GLU A 20 8.93 21.24 -3.60
N SER A 21 8.46 22.36 -3.08
CA SER A 21 7.82 22.44 -1.77
C SER A 21 6.54 21.59 -1.71
N ARG A 22 5.69 21.70 -2.73
CA ARG A 22 4.48 20.86 -2.82
C ARG A 22 4.80 19.38 -2.91
N PHE A 23 5.77 19.01 -3.74
CA PHE A 23 6.23 17.62 -3.85
C PHE A 23 6.78 17.09 -2.52
N LEU A 24 7.69 17.83 -1.88
CA LEU A 24 8.31 17.42 -0.62
C LEU A 24 7.29 17.32 0.52
N TYR A 25 6.28 18.19 0.54
CA TYR A 25 5.18 18.08 1.48
C TYR A 25 4.43 16.75 1.32
N LEU A 26 4.04 16.39 0.08
CA LEU A 26 3.36 15.12 -0.20
C LEU A 26 4.23 13.91 0.17
N VAL A 27 5.52 13.96 -0.16
CA VAL A 27 6.46 12.91 0.24
C VAL A 27 6.54 12.79 1.75
N ALA A 28 6.73 13.88 2.47
CA ALA A 28 6.86 13.87 3.92
C ALA A 28 5.61 13.33 4.62
N THR A 29 4.43 13.75 4.15
CA THR A 29 3.16 13.40 4.80
C THR A 29 2.68 11.98 4.49
N HIS A 30 2.98 11.43 3.32
CA HIS A 30 2.38 10.18 2.87
C HIS A 30 3.35 9.03 2.61
N SER A 31 4.65 9.30 2.41
CA SER A 31 5.61 8.25 2.06
C SER A 31 6.87 8.27 2.92
N GLY A 32 7.54 9.40 2.99
CA GLY A 32 8.91 9.54 3.47
C GLY A 32 9.96 9.15 2.43
N TYR A 33 9.58 8.44 1.38
CA TYR A 33 10.45 7.95 0.31
C TYR A 33 9.95 8.39 -1.05
N PHE A 34 10.89 8.64 -1.97
CA PHE A 34 10.56 8.97 -3.36
C PHE A 34 11.67 8.58 -4.33
N THR A 35 11.34 8.57 -5.61
CA THR A 35 12.26 8.40 -6.74
C THR A 35 12.32 9.66 -7.58
N VAL A 36 13.41 9.83 -8.35
CA VAL A 36 13.51 10.94 -9.31
C VAL A 36 12.38 10.92 -10.32
N ARG A 37 11.94 9.72 -10.76
CA ARG A 37 10.81 9.58 -11.68
C ARG A 37 9.55 10.26 -11.13
N GLN A 38 9.18 9.95 -9.89
CA GLN A 38 8.00 10.54 -9.24
C GLN A 38 8.06 12.06 -9.17
N PHE A 39 9.23 12.63 -8.89
CA PHE A 39 9.40 14.09 -8.93
C PHE A 39 9.25 14.67 -10.33
N LEU A 40 9.83 14.03 -11.34
CA LEU A 40 9.75 14.49 -12.72
C LEU A 40 8.33 14.41 -13.26
N ASP A 41 7.62 13.31 -12.98
CA ASP A 41 6.22 13.13 -13.36
C ASP A 41 5.33 14.20 -12.69
N PHE A 42 5.50 14.42 -11.38
CA PHE A 42 4.78 15.46 -10.65
C PHE A 42 5.06 16.89 -11.16
N ALA A 43 6.32 17.16 -11.49
CA ALA A 43 6.74 18.48 -11.99
C ALA A 43 6.46 18.67 -13.48
N ASN A 44 5.89 17.68 -14.16
CA ASN A 44 5.72 17.62 -15.61
C ASN A 44 7.01 18.01 -16.34
N ALA A 45 8.11 17.40 -15.95
CA ALA A 45 9.46 17.76 -16.40
C ALA A 45 10.22 16.56 -16.96
N LYS A 46 11.05 16.81 -17.98
CA LYS A 46 12.01 15.83 -18.48
C LYS A 46 13.21 15.74 -17.53
N SER A 47 13.91 14.59 -17.54
CA SER A 47 15.16 14.40 -16.82
C SER A 47 16.19 15.48 -17.21
N GLY A 48 16.96 15.96 -16.25
CA GLY A 48 17.97 16.98 -16.49
C GLY A 48 18.36 17.78 -15.24
N LYS A 49 18.68 19.06 -15.43
CA LYS A 49 19.17 19.94 -14.34
C LYS A 49 18.20 20.06 -13.16
N ARG A 50 16.88 19.99 -13.39
CA ARG A 50 15.85 20.21 -12.36
C ARG A 50 15.92 19.19 -11.22
N ASN A 51 15.99 17.91 -11.58
CA ASN A 51 16.13 16.86 -10.57
C ASN A 51 17.47 16.88 -9.87
N ALA A 52 18.56 17.17 -10.60
CA ALA A 52 19.89 17.32 -9.99
C ALA A 52 19.91 18.46 -8.96
N HIS A 53 19.28 19.60 -9.25
CA HIS A 53 19.17 20.72 -8.33
C HIS A 53 18.36 20.37 -7.08
N LEU A 54 17.22 19.69 -7.20
CA LEU A 54 16.44 19.24 -6.04
C LEU A 54 17.29 18.33 -5.14
N ILE A 55 17.96 17.34 -5.73
CA ILE A 55 18.77 16.38 -4.96
C ILE A 55 19.96 17.08 -4.30
N ALA A 56 20.63 18.00 -5.00
CA ALA A 56 21.72 18.79 -4.44
C ALA A 56 21.25 19.63 -3.22
N LYS A 57 20.11 20.29 -3.32
CA LYS A 57 19.50 21.03 -2.20
C LYS A 57 19.19 20.12 -1.01
N LEU A 58 18.55 18.96 -1.26
CA LEU A 58 18.20 18.00 -0.22
C LEU A 58 19.44 17.52 0.54
N PHE A 59 20.52 17.26 -0.15
CA PHE A 59 21.77 16.81 0.49
C PHE A 59 22.51 17.94 1.19
N SER A 60 22.58 19.12 0.58
CA SER A 60 23.25 20.29 1.22
C SER A 60 22.54 20.72 2.50
N GLN A 61 21.22 20.55 2.58
CA GLN A 61 20.41 20.84 3.77
C GLN A 61 20.35 19.65 4.77
N GLY A 62 20.92 18.50 4.42
CA GLY A 62 20.79 17.29 5.25
C GLY A 62 19.35 16.78 5.40
N HIS A 63 18.49 17.08 4.44
CA HIS A 63 17.07 16.73 4.51
C HIS A 63 16.78 15.32 4.05
N ALA A 64 17.62 14.75 3.17
CA ALA A 64 17.43 13.41 2.63
C ALA A 64 18.73 12.62 2.55
N THR A 65 18.58 11.30 2.56
CA THR A 65 19.62 10.34 2.17
C THR A 65 19.20 9.59 0.93
N ALA A 66 20.18 9.01 0.23
CA ALA A 66 19.93 8.18 -0.95
C ALA A 66 20.39 6.75 -0.71
N GLN A 67 19.54 5.81 -1.05
CA GLN A 67 19.86 4.40 -1.07
C GLN A 67 19.84 3.89 -2.52
N ARG A 68 20.95 3.30 -2.94
CA ARG A 68 21.08 2.73 -4.28
C ARG A 68 20.54 1.31 -4.29
N TYR A 69 19.72 1.04 -5.29
CA TYR A 69 19.22 -0.29 -5.62
C TYR A 69 19.76 -0.77 -6.97
N ARG A 70 19.15 -1.77 -7.59
CA ARG A 70 19.63 -2.33 -8.86
C ARG A 70 19.68 -1.27 -9.99
N ARG A 71 20.58 -1.49 -10.97
CA ARG A 71 20.68 -0.71 -12.23
C ARG A 71 20.78 0.81 -12.07
N ARG A 72 21.51 1.29 -11.04
CA ARG A 72 21.68 2.73 -10.77
C ARG A 72 20.42 3.47 -10.30
N SER A 73 19.35 2.77 -9.97
CA SER A 73 18.17 3.38 -9.39
C SER A 73 18.41 3.79 -7.94
N CYS A 74 17.98 5.00 -7.59
CA CYS A 74 18.09 5.54 -6.25
C CYS A 74 16.69 5.79 -5.69
N VAL A 75 16.51 5.42 -4.43
CA VAL A 75 15.39 5.84 -3.60
C VAL A 75 15.92 6.86 -2.61
N TYR A 76 15.23 7.97 -2.50
CA TYR A 76 15.56 9.06 -1.57
C TYR A 76 14.65 8.98 -0.37
N HIS A 77 15.21 9.14 0.81
CA HIS A 77 14.48 9.12 2.07
C HIS A 77 14.56 10.47 2.75
N LEU A 78 13.42 11.12 2.95
CA LEU A 78 13.30 12.34 3.75
C LEU A 78 13.29 11.96 5.23
N HIS A 79 14.40 12.26 5.94
CA HIS A 79 14.57 11.83 7.31
C HIS A 79 14.75 12.99 8.30
N SER A 80 14.99 14.21 7.82
CA SER A 80 15.35 15.35 8.62
C SER A 80 14.20 15.78 9.54
N ARG A 81 14.44 15.70 10.85
CA ARG A 81 13.47 16.18 11.84
C ARG A 81 13.15 17.65 11.64
N ALA A 82 14.16 18.47 11.34
CA ALA A 82 13.99 19.91 11.12
C ALA A 82 13.00 20.19 9.97
N LEU A 83 13.05 19.43 8.86
CA LEU A 83 12.10 19.57 7.77
C LEU A 83 10.67 19.20 8.22
N TYR A 84 10.52 18.09 8.97
CA TYR A 84 9.20 17.64 9.43
C TYR A 84 8.62 18.60 10.49
N ASP A 85 9.44 19.09 11.43
CA ASP A 85 9.02 20.06 12.44
C ASP A 85 8.60 21.39 11.79
N ALA A 86 9.33 21.84 10.76
CA ALA A 86 9.04 23.06 10.01
C ALA A 86 7.68 23.04 9.31
N ILE A 87 7.21 21.89 8.84
CA ILE A 87 5.87 21.73 8.27
C ILE A 87 4.80 21.30 9.29
N GLY A 88 5.15 21.31 10.60
CA GLY A 88 4.24 20.93 11.67
C GLY A 88 3.91 19.42 11.71
N LYS A 89 4.82 18.56 11.20
CA LYS A 89 4.61 17.11 11.05
C LYS A 89 5.70 16.26 11.74
N GLY A 90 6.36 16.81 12.76
CA GLY A 90 7.46 16.15 13.48
C GLY A 90 7.15 14.76 14.02
N GLU A 91 5.89 14.48 14.36
CA GLU A 91 5.44 13.20 14.91
C GLU A 91 5.22 12.10 13.84
N LEU A 92 5.23 12.45 12.54
CA LEU A 92 5.04 11.45 11.50
C LEU A 92 6.17 10.43 11.48
N ARG A 93 5.78 9.16 11.42
CA ARG A 93 6.73 8.03 11.38
C ARG A 93 7.43 7.88 10.02
N ASN A 94 6.99 8.61 9.00
CA ASN A 94 7.53 8.55 7.64
C ASN A 94 9.03 8.89 7.57
N ARG A 95 9.55 9.69 8.53
CA ARG A 95 10.98 10.01 8.65
C ARG A 95 11.86 8.87 9.16
N ARG A 96 11.27 7.76 9.65
CA ARG A 96 12.02 6.60 10.15
C ARG A 96 12.45 5.71 9.00
N ASN A 97 13.55 4.99 9.21
CA ASN A 97 13.98 3.96 8.27
C ASN A 97 13.01 2.78 8.29
N HIS A 98 12.76 2.24 7.12
CA HIS A 98 11.88 1.10 6.91
C HIS A 98 12.57 0.00 6.10
N GLU A 99 12.07 -1.21 6.23
CA GLU A 99 12.46 -2.34 5.39
C GLU A 99 12.01 -2.13 3.93
N ILE A 100 12.69 -2.81 3.01
CA ILE A 100 12.47 -2.67 1.57
C ILE A 100 11.01 -2.90 1.14
N ARG A 101 10.32 -3.84 1.78
CA ARG A 101 8.89 -4.10 1.52
C ARG A 101 8.02 -2.89 1.82
N HIS A 102 8.26 -2.26 2.97
CA HIS A 102 7.56 -1.06 3.36
C HIS A 102 7.90 0.12 2.46
N ILE A 103 9.16 0.24 2.03
CA ILE A 103 9.59 1.28 1.09
C ILE A 103 8.86 1.11 -0.24
N THR A 104 8.77 -0.13 -0.77
CA THR A 104 8.02 -0.41 -2.01
C THR A 104 6.56 -0.01 -1.90
N ALA A 105 5.89 -0.42 -0.83
CA ALA A 105 4.49 -0.04 -0.60
C ALA A 105 4.30 1.48 -0.52
N ARG A 106 5.23 2.20 0.14
CA ARG A 106 5.20 3.66 0.26
C ARG A 106 5.42 4.39 -1.07
N LEU A 107 6.29 3.85 -1.92
CA LEU A 107 6.50 4.40 -3.26
C LEU A 107 5.26 4.20 -4.15
N LEU A 108 4.62 3.03 -4.10
CA LEU A 108 3.37 2.77 -4.82
C LEU A 108 2.22 3.66 -4.31
N ALA A 109 2.10 3.82 -2.99
CA ALA A 109 1.14 4.72 -2.40
C ALA A 109 1.37 6.18 -2.86
N LEU A 110 2.64 6.60 -2.93
CA LEU A 110 2.98 7.93 -3.41
C LEU A 110 2.63 8.11 -4.88
N ASP A 111 2.89 7.12 -5.76
CA ASP A 111 2.48 7.19 -7.17
C ASP A 111 0.98 7.43 -7.29
N TYR A 112 0.18 6.70 -6.49
CA TYR A 112 -1.26 6.88 -6.47
C TYR A 112 -1.65 8.31 -6.05
N ILE A 113 -1.07 8.82 -4.96
CA ILE A 113 -1.37 10.16 -4.43
C ILE A 113 -0.95 11.26 -5.41
N LEU A 114 0.20 11.12 -6.05
CA LEU A 114 0.69 12.09 -7.03
C LEU A 114 -0.20 12.13 -8.29
N ALA A 115 -0.68 10.96 -8.74
CA ALA A 115 -1.59 10.86 -9.88
C ALA A 115 -2.98 11.44 -9.60
N HIS A 116 -3.38 11.52 -8.32
CA HIS A 116 -4.69 12.00 -7.89
C HIS A 116 -4.55 13.14 -6.85
N SER A 117 -3.66 14.07 -7.12
CA SER A 117 -3.30 15.17 -6.20
C SER A 117 -4.45 16.18 -5.97
N GLU A 118 -5.52 16.11 -6.73
CA GLU A 118 -6.77 16.85 -6.53
C GLU A 118 -7.55 16.38 -5.30
N ASN A 119 -7.39 15.12 -4.89
CA ASN A 119 -8.05 14.57 -3.71
C ASN A 119 -7.41 15.09 -2.41
N GLU A 120 -8.15 14.99 -1.33
CA GLU A 120 -7.65 15.26 0.02
C GLU A 120 -7.37 13.95 0.74
N TYR A 121 -6.12 13.75 1.20
CA TYR A 121 -5.70 12.50 1.86
C TYR A 121 -5.46 12.71 3.34
N PHE A 122 -5.82 11.71 4.14
CA PHE A 122 -5.57 11.67 5.58
C PHE A 122 -4.18 11.10 5.87
N GLU A 123 -3.40 11.83 6.66
CA GLU A 123 -2.00 11.54 6.90
C GLU A 123 -1.75 10.45 7.95
N THR A 124 -2.71 10.26 8.86
CA THR A 124 -2.58 9.33 9.99
C THR A 124 -3.84 8.48 10.19
N ALA A 125 -3.69 7.31 10.80
CA ALA A 125 -4.82 6.46 11.20
C ALA A 125 -5.83 7.22 12.08
N ARG A 126 -5.36 8.09 12.97
CA ARG A 126 -6.22 8.92 13.82
C ARG A 126 -7.04 9.93 13.01
N ALA A 127 -6.45 10.55 11.98
CA ALA A 127 -7.16 11.47 11.11
C ALA A 127 -8.24 10.76 10.28
N LYS A 128 -7.94 9.55 9.79
CA LYS A 128 -8.90 8.67 9.10
C LYS A 128 -10.08 8.33 10.02
N TRP A 129 -9.79 7.82 11.22
CA TRP A 129 -10.80 7.48 12.22
C TRP A 129 -11.68 8.68 12.56
N ARG A 130 -11.08 9.83 12.86
CA ARG A 130 -11.83 11.05 13.18
C ARG A 130 -12.79 11.44 12.05
N TYR A 131 -12.35 11.40 10.82
CA TYR A 131 -13.21 11.71 9.68
C TYR A 131 -14.38 10.74 9.56
N LEU A 132 -14.14 9.43 9.71
CA LEU A 132 -15.18 8.41 9.63
C LEU A 132 -16.21 8.57 10.74
N VAL A 133 -15.79 8.77 11.99
CA VAL A 133 -16.70 8.85 13.14
C VAL A 133 -17.32 10.24 13.26
N GLU A 134 -16.51 11.31 13.22
CA GLU A 134 -17.02 12.67 13.50
C GLU A 134 -17.75 13.27 12.30
N THR A 135 -17.28 13.02 11.07
CA THR A 135 -17.87 13.62 9.86
C THR A 135 -18.90 12.72 9.21
N LEU A 136 -18.56 11.43 8.99
CA LEU A 136 -19.48 10.50 8.33
C LEU A 136 -20.42 9.79 9.27
N LYS A 137 -20.28 9.98 10.59
CA LYS A 137 -21.13 9.39 11.63
C LYS A 137 -21.13 7.86 11.61
N VAL A 138 -20.02 7.26 11.17
CA VAL A 138 -19.83 5.81 11.31
C VAL A 138 -19.83 5.46 12.78
N PRO A 139 -20.63 4.46 13.24
CA PRO A 139 -20.66 4.05 14.63
C PRO A 139 -19.29 3.66 15.17
N ASP A 140 -18.93 4.15 16.35
CA ASP A 140 -17.59 3.93 16.92
C ASP A 140 -17.35 2.47 17.35
N ASP A 141 -18.42 1.75 17.69
CA ASP A 141 -18.38 0.32 18.01
C ASP A 141 -17.89 -0.56 16.87
N ILE A 142 -17.98 -0.08 15.63
CA ILE A 142 -17.41 -0.77 14.45
C ILE A 142 -15.89 -0.92 14.57
N PHE A 143 -15.21 0.03 15.23
CA PHE A 143 -13.75 0.03 15.42
C PHE A 143 -13.29 -0.73 16.65
N LEU A 144 -14.20 -1.22 17.47
CA LEU A 144 -13.87 -2.03 18.64
C LEU A 144 -13.58 -3.48 18.20
N PRO A 145 -12.69 -4.20 18.89
CA PRO A 145 -12.47 -5.61 18.66
C PRO A 145 -13.77 -6.38 18.91
N GLU A 146 -14.04 -7.40 18.13
CA GLU A 146 -15.12 -8.33 18.43
C GLU A 146 -14.88 -9.02 19.79
N ALA A 147 -15.96 -9.47 20.45
CA ALA A 147 -15.89 -10.06 21.79
C ALA A 147 -14.98 -11.29 21.90
N ASP A 148 -14.66 -11.92 20.78
CA ASP A 148 -13.70 -13.02 20.65
C ASP A 148 -12.23 -12.57 20.52
N GLY A 149 -11.97 -11.26 20.51
CA GLY A 149 -10.64 -10.68 20.48
C GLY A 149 -9.92 -10.75 19.14
N THR A 150 -10.60 -11.15 18.07
CA THR A 150 -9.90 -11.61 16.88
C THR A 150 -9.49 -10.55 15.88
N GLU A 151 -10.20 -9.45 15.67
CA GLU A 151 -9.75 -8.52 14.61
C GLU A 151 -10.20 -7.06 14.84
N TRP A 152 -9.24 -6.15 14.82
CA TRP A 152 -9.48 -4.70 14.81
C TRP A 152 -9.62 -4.19 13.38
N ILE A 153 -10.54 -3.26 13.16
CA ILE A 153 -10.54 -2.50 11.91
C ILE A 153 -9.23 -1.71 11.83
N ALA A 154 -8.38 -2.12 10.92
CA ALA A 154 -7.08 -1.51 10.74
C ALA A 154 -7.12 -0.47 9.61
N LEU A 155 -6.90 0.80 9.97
CA LEU A 155 -6.68 1.90 9.02
C LEU A 155 -5.20 2.25 8.96
N PRO A 156 -4.32 1.35 8.52
CA PRO A 156 -2.89 1.57 8.57
C PRO A 156 -2.48 2.75 7.68
N ASP A 157 -1.46 3.49 8.13
CA ASP A 157 -0.97 4.68 7.41
C ASP A 157 -0.50 4.35 6.00
N ARG A 158 0.00 3.12 5.78
CA ARG A 158 0.48 2.63 4.48
C ARG A 158 -0.59 2.56 3.38
N PHE A 159 -1.86 2.52 3.74
CA PHE A 159 -2.96 2.50 2.79
C PHE A 159 -3.59 3.89 2.73
N PRO A 160 -3.40 4.65 1.63
CA PRO A 160 -4.01 5.96 1.48
C PRO A 160 -5.53 5.88 1.66
N MET A 161 -6.05 6.82 2.42
CA MET A 161 -7.48 7.10 2.49
C MET A 161 -7.68 8.57 2.23
N GLY A 162 -8.63 8.90 1.39
CA GLY A 162 -8.89 10.29 1.02
C GLY A 162 -10.35 10.55 0.74
N VAL A 163 -10.60 11.80 0.31
CA VAL A 163 -11.91 12.29 -0.09
C VAL A 163 -11.80 12.86 -1.49
N SER A 164 -12.63 12.39 -2.40
CA SER A 164 -12.73 12.96 -3.75
C SER A 164 -13.59 14.21 -3.72
N ARG A 165 -13.02 15.32 -4.19
CA ARG A 165 -13.77 16.57 -4.41
C ARG A 165 -14.40 16.66 -5.80
N ALA A 166 -13.92 15.84 -6.74
CA ALA A 166 -14.36 15.83 -8.13
C ALA A 166 -15.55 14.90 -8.40
N SER A 167 -16.19 14.38 -7.37
CA SER A 167 -17.35 13.52 -7.55
C SER A 167 -18.51 14.31 -8.19
N ALA A 168 -19.07 13.78 -9.28
CA ALA A 168 -20.31 14.28 -9.86
C ALA A 168 -21.54 14.11 -8.92
N ARG A 169 -21.32 13.54 -7.74
CA ARG A 169 -22.32 13.32 -6.70
C ARG A 169 -22.42 14.56 -5.80
N SER A 170 -23.58 14.75 -5.20
CA SER A 170 -23.85 15.85 -4.27
C SER A 170 -23.01 15.78 -2.97
N ALA A 171 -22.43 14.62 -2.66
CA ALA A 171 -21.57 14.41 -1.49
C ALA A 171 -20.18 13.90 -1.91
N PRO A 172 -19.11 14.33 -1.21
CA PRO A 172 -17.76 13.82 -1.43
C PRO A 172 -17.70 12.29 -1.24
N ALA A 173 -17.01 11.59 -2.14
CA ALA A 173 -16.78 10.17 -2.00
C ALA A 173 -15.55 9.88 -1.15
N VAL A 174 -15.67 8.96 -0.19
CA VAL A 174 -14.52 8.42 0.51
C VAL A 174 -13.78 7.45 -0.41
N ILE A 175 -12.47 7.56 -0.45
CA ILE A 175 -11.62 6.69 -1.25
C ILE A 175 -10.75 5.88 -0.30
N PHE A 176 -10.86 4.56 -0.38
CA PHE A 176 -9.93 3.62 0.26
C PHE A 176 -8.96 3.09 -0.79
N THR A 177 -7.70 2.99 -0.42
CA THR A 177 -6.68 2.47 -1.32
C THR A 177 -5.99 1.28 -0.68
N TYR A 178 -5.96 0.15 -1.36
CA TYR A 178 -5.13 -0.98 -1.00
C TYR A 178 -3.91 -1.02 -1.92
N VAL A 179 -2.73 -1.09 -1.32
CA VAL A 179 -1.46 -1.11 -2.06
C VAL A 179 -0.87 -2.51 -1.96
N ASP A 180 -0.88 -3.23 -3.06
CA ASP A 180 -0.24 -4.53 -3.19
C ASP A 180 1.20 -4.38 -3.68
N SER A 181 2.13 -4.51 -2.75
CA SER A 181 3.57 -4.37 -3.01
C SER A 181 4.32 -5.69 -3.00
N GLU A 182 3.66 -6.79 -2.63
CA GLU A 182 4.38 -7.98 -2.23
C GLU A 182 4.21 -9.16 -3.17
N HIS A 183 3.26 -9.15 -4.10
CA HIS A 183 2.97 -10.24 -5.03
C HIS A 183 2.84 -11.63 -4.35
N PHE A 184 2.35 -11.65 -3.11
CA PHE A 184 2.16 -12.87 -2.32
C PHE A 184 0.83 -13.58 -2.60
N GLY A 185 0.20 -13.23 -3.71
CA GLY A 185 -1.17 -13.61 -3.97
C GLY A 185 -2.16 -12.77 -3.14
N LEU A 186 -3.45 -12.99 -3.35
CA LEU A 186 -4.52 -12.16 -2.81
C LEU A 186 -4.90 -12.45 -1.34
N GLY A 187 -4.18 -13.34 -0.65
CA GLY A 187 -4.46 -13.66 0.76
C GLY A 187 -4.44 -12.44 1.69
N PRO A 188 -3.41 -11.58 1.64
CA PRO A 188 -3.39 -10.34 2.42
C PRO A 188 -4.50 -9.36 2.06
N PHE A 189 -4.90 -9.29 0.78
CA PHE A 189 -6.01 -8.47 0.31
C PHE A 189 -7.35 -8.98 0.85
N ILE A 190 -7.62 -10.28 0.75
CA ILE A 190 -8.81 -10.92 1.34
C ILE A 190 -8.90 -10.61 2.83
N ARG A 191 -7.80 -10.77 3.56
CA ARG A 191 -7.75 -10.44 4.99
C ARG A 191 -8.11 -8.97 5.22
N HIS A 192 -7.55 -8.05 4.44
CA HIS A 192 -7.85 -6.63 4.55
C HIS A 192 -9.34 -6.34 4.32
N LEU A 193 -9.95 -6.92 3.29
CA LEU A 193 -11.37 -6.75 3.02
C LEU A 193 -12.24 -7.28 4.16
N ARG A 194 -11.91 -8.46 4.68
CA ARG A 194 -12.62 -9.08 5.80
C ARG A 194 -12.55 -8.23 7.07
N MET A 195 -11.35 -7.79 7.44
CA MET A 195 -11.15 -6.96 8.64
C MET A 195 -11.91 -5.63 8.58
N ASN A 196 -12.07 -5.05 7.41
CA ASN A 196 -12.72 -3.75 7.25
C ASN A 196 -14.17 -3.85 6.75
N ARG A 197 -14.74 -5.04 6.64
CA ARG A 197 -16.04 -5.27 6.03
C ARG A 197 -17.18 -4.52 6.73
N ARG A 198 -17.20 -4.53 8.07
CA ARG A 198 -18.19 -3.77 8.85
C ARG A 198 -18.14 -2.27 8.55
N LEU A 199 -16.93 -1.74 8.39
CA LEU A 199 -16.73 -0.34 7.99
C LEU A 199 -17.28 -0.09 6.58
N TYR A 200 -16.96 -0.94 5.61
CA TYR A 200 -17.44 -0.78 4.23
C TYR A 200 -18.97 -0.89 4.14
N ALA A 201 -19.58 -1.78 4.92
CA ALA A 201 -21.02 -1.92 4.98
C ALA A 201 -21.74 -0.72 5.61
N ALA A 202 -21.10 -0.04 6.57
CA ALA A 202 -21.69 1.13 7.25
C ALA A 202 -21.64 2.42 6.41
N LEU A 203 -20.87 2.44 5.31
CA LEU A 203 -20.75 3.63 4.47
C LEU A 203 -21.84 3.69 3.41
N PRO A 204 -22.47 4.86 3.21
CA PRO A 204 -23.52 5.02 2.18
C PRO A 204 -22.98 4.86 0.76
N TYR A 205 -21.72 5.28 0.56
CA TYR A 205 -20.96 5.13 -0.68
C TYR A 205 -19.46 5.29 -0.41
N PHE A 206 -18.64 4.54 -1.15
CA PHE A 206 -17.21 4.72 -1.18
C PHE A 206 -16.60 4.24 -2.51
N GLU A 207 -15.40 4.69 -2.78
CA GLU A 207 -14.55 4.18 -3.85
C GLU A 207 -13.43 3.35 -3.24
N PHE A 208 -13.16 2.21 -3.84
CA PHE A 208 -12.04 1.36 -3.46
C PHE A 208 -11.07 1.22 -4.61
N VAL A 209 -9.80 1.53 -4.37
CA VAL A 209 -8.74 1.46 -5.39
C VAL A 209 -7.73 0.41 -5.01
N TYR A 210 -7.56 -0.58 -5.86
CA TYR A 210 -6.52 -1.58 -5.76
C TYR A 210 -5.32 -1.16 -6.61
N VAL A 211 -4.18 -0.90 -5.96
CA VAL A 211 -2.94 -0.45 -6.60
C VAL A 211 -1.95 -1.60 -6.60
N SER A 212 -1.49 -2.02 -7.78
CA SER A 212 -0.47 -3.07 -7.92
C SER A 212 0.47 -2.79 -9.08
N THR A 213 1.57 -3.53 -9.15
CA THR A 213 2.50 -3.50 -10.28
C THR A 213 2.19 -4.57 -11.32
N ALA A 214 1.34 -5.56 -11.00
CA ALA A 214 0.99 -6.67 -11.88
C ALA A 214 -0.48 -6.58 -12.31
N SER A 215 -0.72 -6.72 -13.61
CA SER A 215 -2.09 -6.70 -14.17
C SER A 215 -2.87 -7.99 -13.90
N ARG A 216 -2.17 -9.13 -13.83
CA ARG A 216 -2.83 -10.44 -13.67
C ARG A 216 -3.64 -10.56 -12.37
N GLU A 217 -3.12 -10.03 -11.27
CA GLU A 217 -3.78 -10.11 -9.97
C GLU A 217 -4.97 -9.15 -9.83
N GLN A 218 -5.08 -8.18 -10.75
CA GLN A 218 -6.14 -7.15 -10.70
C GLN A 218 -7.52 -7.71 -11.04
N GLU A 219 -7.62 -8.60 -12.01
CA GLU A 219 -8.89 -9.24 -12.39
C GLU A 219 -9.42 -10.09 -11.24
N GLU A 220 -8.54 -10.91 -10.65
CA GLU A 220 -8.88 -11.74 -9.49
C GLU A 220 -9.24 -10.88 -8.26
N ALA A 221 -8.55 -9.75 -8.04
CA ALA A 221 -8.86 -8.81 -6.98
C ALA A 221 -10.25 -8.18 -7.16
N ALA A 222 -10.63 -7.86 -8.41
CA ALA A 222 -11.96 -7.34 -8.73
C ALA A 222 -13.07 -8.36 -8.44
N GLU A 223 -12.86 -9.62 -8.79
CA GLU A 223 -13.81 -10.70 -8.50
C GLU A 223 -13.97 -10.90 -6.99
N ILE A 224 -12.87 -10.91 -6.24
CA ILE A 224 -12.91 -11.05 -4.78
C ILE A 224 -13.63 -9.87 -4.13
N PHE A 225 -13.35 -8.66 -4.58
CA PHE A 225 -14.04 -7.48 -4.06
C PHE A 225 -15.55 -7.55 -4.34
N ALA A 226 -15.92 -7.96 -5.56
CA ALA A 226 -17.31 -8.15 -5.94
C ALA A 226 -18.01 -9.18 -5.05
N LEU A 227 -17.36 -10.30 -4.76
CA LEU A 227 -17.87 -11.35 -3.88
C LEU A 227 -18.00 -10.90 -2.42
N LEU A 228 -16.90 -10.36 -1.85
CA LEU A 228 -16.81 -10.15 -0.40
C LEU A 228 -17.45 -8.84 0.06
N ILE A 229 -17.44 -7.80 -0.79
CA ILE A 229 -17.93 -6.47 -0.42
C ILE A 229 -19.26 -6.14 -1.11
N GLN A 230 -19.38 -6.43 -2.41
CA GLN A 230 -20.61 -6.15 -3.14
C GLN A 230 -21.67 -7.29 -3.03
N GLY A 231 -21.26 -8.46 -2.57
CA GLY A 231 -22.14 -9.66 -2.50
C GLY A 231 -22.49 -10.27 -3.85
N ARG A 232 -21.86 -9.81 -4.94
CA ARG A 232 -22.15 -10.28 -6.30
C ARG A 232 -21.62 -11.70 -6.51
N GLY A 233 -22.52 -12.63 -6.83
CA GLY A 233 -22.18 -14.03 -7.08
C GLY A 233 -21.83 -14.83 -5.83
N LEU A 234 -22.05 -14.27 -4.64
CA LEU A 234 -21.76 -14.93 -3.36
C LEU A 234 -22.66 -16.17 -3.17
N GLU A 235 -23.95 -16.07 -3.48
CA GLU A 235 -24.90 -17.19 -3.38
C GLU A 235 -24.47 -18.35 -4.26
N ASP A 236 -24.10 -18.08 -5.50
CA ASP A 236 -23.59 -19.09 -6.45
C ASP A 236 -22.32 -19.75 -5.91
N LEU A 237 -21.39 -18.98 -5.35
CA LEU A 237 -20.17 -19.52 -4.76
C LEU A 237 -20.46 -20.40 -3.55
N LEU A 238 -21.35 -19.97 -2.66
CA LEU A 238 -21.72 -20.74 -1.48
C LEU A 238 -22.45 -22.04 -1.88
N ARG A 239 -23.37 -21.95 -2.84
CA ARG A 239 -24.02 -23.13 -3.44
C ARG A 239 -23.00 -24.07 -4.06
N TYR A 240 -22.04 -23.55 -4.80
CA TYR A 240 -20.94 -24.35 -5.36
C TYR A 240 -20.14 -25.07 -4.26
N PHE A 241 -19.82 -24.40 -3.13
CA PHE A 241 -19.09 -24.99 -2.03
C PHE A 241 -19.89 -26.10 -1.33
N ASP A 242 -21.18 -25.92 -1.14
CA ASP A 242 -22.06 -26.96 -0.60
C ASP A 242 -22.08 -28.20 -1.49
N LEU A 243 -22.31 -28.02 -2.80
CA LEU A 243 -22.33 -29.09 -3.77
C LEU A 243 -20.96 -29.78 -3.89
N LYS A 244 -19.88 -29.00 -3.90
CA LYS A 244 -18.52 -29.51 -3.90
C LYS A 244 -18.22 -30.34 -2.65
N THR A 245 -18.74 -29.93 -1.50
CA THR A 245 -18.58 -30.68 -0.23
C THR A 245 -19.32 -32.01 -0.28
N LYS A 246 -20.55 -32.04 -0.81
CA LYS A 246 -21.30 -33.29 -1.03
C LYS A 246 -20.54 -34.21 -1.98
N TRP A 247 -19.99 -33.66 -3.07
CA TRP A 247 -19.19 -34.41 -4.04
C TRP A 247 -17.92 -34.99 -3.42
N ASP A 248 -17.15 -34.18 -2.71
CA ASP A 248 -15.90 -34.60 -2.06
C ASP A 248 -16.15 -35.68 -1.01
N ASN A 249 -17.34 -35.66 -0.35
CA ASN A 249 -17.78 -36.68 0.61
C ASN A 249 -18.44 -37.90 -0.05
N ARG A 250 -18.37 -38.01 -1.38
CA ARG A 250 -18.94 -39.13 -2.16
C ARG A 250 -20.46 -39.29 -2.03
N GLN A 251 -21.17 -38.22 -1.72
CA GLN A 251 -22.64 -38.20 -1.56
C GLN A 251 -23.35 -37.94 -2.89
N TYR A 252 -22.96 -38.66 -3.95
CA TYR A 252 -23.42 -38.41 -5.31
C TYR A 252 -24.94 -38.60 -5.47
N GLY A 253 -25.52 -39.53 -4.72
CA GLY A 253 -26.96 -39.80 -4.77
C GLY A 253 -27.84 -38.70 -4.21
N LEU A 254 -27.24 -37.68 -3.57
CA LEU A 254 -27.94 -36.50 -3.06
C LEU A 254 -27.91 -35.33 -4.04
N LEU A 255 -27.31 -35.49 -5.22
CA LEU A 255 -27.18 -34.43 -6.22
C LEU A 255 -28.18 -34.67 -7.35
N SER A 256 -28.94 -33.66 -7.72
CA SER A 256 -29.76 -33.67 -8.92
C SER A 256 -28.90 -33.48 -10.18
N GLU A 257 -29.43 -33.76 -11.35
CA GLU A 257 -28.74 -33.53 -12.64
C GLU A 257 -28.35 -32.06 -12.80
N ASP A 258 -29.24 -31.12 -12.46
CA ASP A 258 -28.98 -29.70 -12.54
C ASP A 258 -27.86 -29.27 -11.57
N GLU A 259 -27.79 -29.87 -10.38
CA GLU A 259 -26.73 -29.61 -9.41
C GLU A 259 -25.37 -30.14 -9.89
N VAL A 260 -25.35 -31.27 -10.61
CA VAL A 260 -24.12 -31.80 -11.22
C VAL A 260 -23.64 -30.89 -12.35
N ILE A 261 -24.56 -30.37 -13.17
CA ILE A 261 -24.24 -29.38 -14.23
C ILE A 261 -23.68 -28.13 -13.59
N PHE A 262 -24.36 -27.56 -12.62
CA PHE A 262 -23.91 -26.38 -11.89
C PHE A 262 -22.52 -26.58 -11.25
N LEU A 263 -22.28 -27.74 -10.63
CA LEU A 263 -20.98 -28.09 -10.06
C LEU A 263 -19.88 -28.16 -11.13
N SER A 264 -20.20 -28.70 -12.31
CA SER A 264 -19.27 -28.78 -13.44
C SER A 264 -18.88 -27.40 -13.97
N GLU A 265 -19.85 -26.50 -14.10
CA GLU A 265 -19.62 -25.09 -14.48
C GLU A 265 -18.87 -24.34 -13.41
N GLY A 266 -19.22 -24.54 -12.13
CA GLY A 266 -18.53 -23.96 -11.00
C GLY A 266 -17.06 -24.36 -10.92
N ARG A 267 -16.72 -25.61 -11.27
CA ARG A 267 -15.32 -26.06 -11.37
C ARG A 267 -14.50 -25.28 -12.39
N LYS A 268 -15.12 -24.80 -13.46
CA LYS A 268 -14.46 -23.97 -14.48
C LYS A 268 -14.36 -22.52 -14.04
N ARG A 269 -15.38 -22.00 -13.37
CA ARG A 269 -15.50 -20.61 -12.96
C ARG A 269 -14.66 -20.32 -11.70
N TYR A 270 -14.74 -21.17 -10.68
CA TYR A 270 -14.10 -20.99 -9.39
C TYR A 270 -12.78 -21.76 -9.34
N THR A 271 -11.87 -21.43 -10.25
CA THR A 271 -10.51 -21.99 -10.34
C THR A 271 -9.52 -21.04 -9.67
N GLY A 272 -8.36 -21.58 -9.23
CA GLY A 272 -7.29 -20.79 -8.67
C GLY A 272 -7.12 -20.96 -7.16
N GLU A 273 -5.97 -20.48 -6.67
CA GLU A 273 -5.56 -20.63 -5.26
C GLU A 273 -6.53 -19.95 -4.29
N ILE A 274 -7.18 -18.89 -4.73
CA ILE A 274 -8.10 -18.09 -3.93
C ILE A 274 -9.37 -18.85 -3.60
N PHE A 275 -10.01 -19.42 -4.63
CA PHE A 275 -11.22 -20.20 -4.42
C PHE A 275 -10.94 -21.48 -3.63
N ALA A 276 -9.74 -22.06 -3.81
CA ALA A 276 -9.28 -23.17 -2.97
C ALA A 276 -9.12 -22.75 -1.50
N ALA A 277 -8.56 -21.58 -1.24
CA ALA A 277 -8.42 -21.04 0.11
C ALA A 277 -9.78 -20.70 0.74
N LEU A 278 -10.69 -20.08 -0.03
CA LEU A 278 -12.06 -19.81 0.42
C LEU A 278 -12.82 -21.10 0.74
N TYR A 279 -12.69 -22.12 -0.12
CA TYR A 279 -13.28 -23.43 0.12
C TYR A 279 -12.73 -24.12 1.36
N TYR A 280 -11.42 -24.02 1.60
CA TYR A 280 -10.80 -24.52 2.81
C TYR A 280 -11.34 -23.85 4.09
N LEU A 281 -11.49 -22.52 4.06
CA LEU A 281 -12.10 -21.77 5.15
C LEU A 281 -13.57 -22.13 5.33
N TRP A 282 -14.29 -22.35 4.23
CA TRP A 282 -15.67 -22.84 4.25
C TRP A 282 -15.79 -24.20 4.95
N LYS A 283 -14.98 -25.17 4.57
CA LYS A 283 -14.98 -26.50 5.20
C LYS A 283 -14.73 -26.48 6.71
N ARG A 284 -13.94 -25.53 7.18
CA ARG A 284 -13.63 -25.34 8.60
C ARG A 284 -14.63 -24.46 9.35
N ASN A 285 -15.69 -24.06 8.71
CA ASN A 285 -16.65 -23.10 9.27
C ASN A 285 -16.01 -21.77 9.70
N GLN A 286 -14.86 -21.43 9.10
CA GLN A 286 -14.06 -20.24 9.36
C GLN A 286 -14.35 -19.10 8.36
N LEU A 287 -15.16 -19.34 7.32
CA LEU A 287 -15.80 -18.25 6.61
C LEU A 287 -16.77 -17.60 7.61
N PRO A 288 -16.65 -16.28 7.83
CA PRO A 288 -17.51 -15.60 8.79
C PRO A 288 -18.96 -15.95 8.54
N LYS A 289 -19.70 -16.28 9.59
CA LYS A 289 -21.15 -16.52 9.50
C LYS A 289 -21.87 -15.35 8.82
N ASP A 290 -21.26 -14.20 8.89
CA ASP A 290 -21.67 -12.94 8.31
C ASP A 290 -21.63 -12.87 6.78
N LEU A 291 -20.86 -13.72 6.07
CA LEU A 291 -20.98 -13.79 4.62
C LEU A 291 -22.38 -14.26 4.18
N ARG A 292 -23.09 -14.92 5.10
CA ARG A 292 -24.48 -15.35 4.91
C ARG A 292 -25.49 -14.31 5.36
N ALA A 293 -25.08 -13.29 6.13
CA ALA A 293 -25.99 -12.25 6.60
C ALA A 293 -26.13 -11.17 5.53
N GLU A 294 -27.33 -10.98 5.02
CA GLU A 294 -27.68 -10.01 3.96
C GLU A 294 -27.29 -8.54 4.27
N GLY A 295 -27.00 -8.23 5.54
CA GLY A 295 -26.71 -6.87 6.00
C GLY A 295 -25.26 -6.39 5.83
N PHE A 296 -24.33 -7.19 5.31
CA PHE A 296 -22.90 -6.82 5.28
C PHE A 296 -22.33 -6.55 3.90
N CYS A 297 -23.14 -6.61 2.87
CA CYS A 297 -22.70 -6.28 1.51
C CYS A 297 -23.10 -4.85 1.17
N ASN A 298 -22.17 -4.09 0.63
CA ASN A 298 -22.42 -2.76 0.11
C ASN A 298 -22.29 -2.75 -1.40
N SER A 299 -23.43 -2.85 -2.09
CA SER A 299 -23.48 -2.75 -3.55
C SER A 299 -23.27 -1.32 -4.06
N ASN A 300 -23.39 -0.33 -3.19
CA ASN A 300 -23.24 1.09 -3.53
C ASN A 300 -21.78 1.55 -3.35
N CYS A 301 -20.86 0.87 -4.00
CA CYS A 301 -19.45 1.23 -4.02
C CYS A 301 -18.85 1.01 -5.41
N ALA A 302 -17.78 1.73 -5.71
CA ALA A 302 -17.01 1.55 -6.93
C ALA A 302 -15.67 0.88 -6.64
N PHE A 303 -15.29 -0.10 -7.45
CA PHE A 303 -13.96 -0.70 -7.43
C PHE A 303 -13.17 -0.21 -8.64
N LYS A 304 -11.97 0.26 -8.40
CA LYS A 304 -11.06 0.78 -9.43
C LYS A 304 -9.72 0.06 -9.35
N LEU A 305 -9.10 -0.13 -10.49
CA LEU A 305 -7.80 -0.76 -10.64
C LEU A 305 -6.77 0.28 -11.07
N MET A 306 -5.58 0.25 -10.46
CA MET A 306 -4.47 1.09 -10.88
C MET A 306 -3.20 0.26 -11.01
N THR A 307 -2.65 0.22 -12.21
CA THR A 307 -1.33 -0.38 -12.46
C THR A 307 -0.26 0.69 -12.36
N VAL A 308 0.73 0.46 -11.52
CA VAL A 308 1.89 1.34 -11.39
C VAL A 308 3.09 0.67 -12.04
N CYS A 309 3.59 1.26 -13.12
CA CYS A 309 4.76 0.76 -13.84
C CYS A 309 6.06 1.42 -13.32
N GLY A 310 7.17 0.69 -13.40
CA GLY A 310 8.51 1.26 -13.26
C GLY A 310 9.22 1.04 -11.93
N HIS A 311 8.59 0.51 -10.87
CA HIS A 311 9.30 0.16 -9.63
C HIS A 311 10.09 -1.14 -9.73
N ASP A 312 9.74 -2.05 -10.63
CA ASP A 312 10.52 -3.25 -10.93
C ASP A 312 11.94 -2.91 -11.37
N ALA A 313 12.12 -1.79 -12.07
CA ALA A 313 13.45 -1.29 -12.43
C ALA A 313 14.26 -0.85 -11.21
N VAL A 314 13.62 -0.46 -10.11
CA VAL A 314 14.28 -0.04 -8.86
C VAL A 314 14.67 -1.25 -8.03
N PHE A 315 13.74 -2.18 -7.81
CA PHE A 315 13.93 -3.30 -6.88
C PHE A 315 14.29 -4.62 -7.57
N GLY A 316 14.01 -4.76 -8.88
CA GLY A 316 14.17 -5.96 -9.69
C GLY A 316 13.08 -7.00 -9.43
N THR A 317 12.74 -7.75 -10.47
CA THR A 317 11.65 -8.76 -10.46
C THR A 317 12.02 -10.08 -9.75
N GLU A 318 13.27 -10.25 -9.28
CA GLU A 318 13.68 -11.48 -8.65
C GLU A 318 13.47 -11.48 -7.13
N ILE A 319 12.21 -11.57 -6.72
CA ILE A 319 11.87 -12.12 -5.41
C ILE A 319 11.73 -13.64 -5.60
N LYS A 320 12.79 -14.39 -5.32
CA LYS A 320 12.72 -15.86 -5.34
C LYS A 320 12.21 -16.38 -4.01
N ARG A 321 11.22 -17.25 -4.08
CA ARG A 321 10.69 -17.99 -2.93
C ARG A 321 11.75 -18.99 -2.46
N TRP A 322 12.24 -18.86 -1.23
CA TRP A 322 13.14 -19.81 -0.60
C TRP A 322 12.57 -20.23 0.76
N GLY A 323 12.12 -21.47 0.85
CA GLY A 323 11.62 -22.05 2.10
C GLY A 323 10.57 -21.18 2.80
N ASP A 324 10.59 -21.12 4.12
CA ASP A 324 9.64 -20.36 4.94
C ASP A 324 9.92 -18.84 5.00
N GLY A 325 10.77 -18.32 4.13
CA GLY A 325 11.14 -16.90 4.09
C GLY A 325 11.51 -16.41 2.72
N TRP A 326 11.25 -15.11 2.47
CA TRP A 326 11.66 -14.41 1.28
C TRP A 326 13.04 -13.79 1.48
N LYS A 327 14.01 -14.12 0.61
CA LYS A 327 15.29 -13.43 0.54
C LYS A 327 15.36 -12.62 -0.75
N VAL A 328 15.53 -11.31 -0.63
CA VAL A 328 15.89 -10.45 -1.74
C VAL A 328 17.35 -10.73 -2.08
N ARG A 329 17.64 -11.35 -3.23
CA ARG A 329 19.01 -11.44 -3.76
C ARG A 329 19.42 -10.08 -4.27
N GLY A 330 20.23 -9.38 -3.52
CA GLY A 330 20.91 -8.18 -4.01
C GLY A 330 21.07 -7.13 -2.95
N SER A 331 22.16 -7.16 -2.36
CA SER A 331 22.99 -6.17 -1.71
C SER A 331 23.64 -6.69 -0.43
N SER A 332 24.26 -7.84 -0.50
CA SER A 332 25.33 -8.15 0.46
C SER A 332 26.69 -7.72 -0.12
N ARG A 333 26.76 -6.48 -0.55
CA ARG A 333 28.01 -5.71 -0.49
C ARG A 333 27.67 -4.43 0.25
N ALA A 334 27.46 -4.60 1.56
CA ALA A 334 27.59 -3.50 2.48
C ALA A 334 28.95 -2.85 2.24
N ASN A 335 28.93 -1.56 1.98
CA ASN A 335 30.10 -0.70 1.95
C ASN A 335 30.93 -1.00 3.20
N SER A 336 32.06 -1.69 3.04
CA SER A 336 33.16 -1.52 3.96
C SER A 336 33.55 -0.05 3.90
N PRO A 337 33.69 0.63 5.03
CA PRO A 337 34.16 2.00 5.01
C PRO A 337 35.53 2.04 4.31
N PRO A 338 35.85 3.11 3.56
CA PRO A 338 37.15 3.24 2.94
C PRO A 338 38.22 3.14 4.04
N ARG A 339 39.17 2.22 3.84
CA ARG A 339 40.32 2.10 4.73
C ARG A 339 41.01 3.45 4.76
N SER A 340 41.12 4.02 5.95
CA SER A 340 41.96 5.18 6.23
C SER A 340 43.36 4.90 5.72
N PRO A 341 44.02 5.85 5.05
CA PRO A 341 45.43 5.67 4.62
C PRO A 341 46.28 5.45 5.88
N ARG A 342 47.03 4.35 5.89
CA ARG A 342 48.07 4.11 6.89
C ARG A 342 49.07 5.26 6.79
N LEU A 343 49.18 6.05 7.84
CA LEU A 343 50.35 6.91 8.04
C LEU A 343 51.54 5.99 8.28
N GLU A 344 52.40 5.86 7.29
CA GLU A 344 53.74 5.32 7.46
C GLU A 344 54.51 6.26 8.40
N GLN A 345 54.75 5.79 9.61
CA GLN A 345 55.71 6.41 10.50
C GLN A 345 57.09 6.16 9.94
N GLN A 346 57.68 7.18 9.34
CA GLN A 346 59.12 7.22 9.05
C GLN A 346 59.88 7.26 10.37
N VAL A 347 60.53 6.13 10.66
CA VAL A 347 61.50 6.06 11.76
C VAL A 347 62.79 6.73 11.28
N LEU A 348 63.11 7.90 11.83
CA LEU A 348 64.39 8.56 11.67
C LEU A 348 65.47 7.78 12.42
N PRO A 349 66.67 7.57 11.85
CA PRO A 349 67.77 6.90 12.52
C PRO A 349 68.43 7.83 13.52
N THR A 350 68.50 7.40 14.79
CA THR A 350 69.31 8.01 15.86
C THR A 350 70.82 7.88 15.53
N LYS A 351 71.49 9.02 15.35
CA LYS A 351 72.93 9.05 15.34
C LYS A 351 73.46 8.81 16.76
N ALA A 352 74.22 7.76 16.91
CA ALA A 352 75.10 7.55 18.05
C ALA A 352 76.31 8.48 17.91
N ASN A 353 76.57 9.28 18.95
CA ASN A 353 77.81 9.99 19.15
C ASN A 353 78.75 9.13 20.02
N ALA A 354 79.97 9.08 19.53
CA ALA A 354 81.14 8.69 20.25
C ALA A 354 81.55 9.80 21.21
#